data_707946ed63bc60b5dd9c7645c09e2f31
#
_entry.id   707946ed63bc60b5dd9c7645c09e2f31
#
_cell.length_a   1.000
_cell.length_b   1.000
_cell.length_c   1.000
_cell.angle_alpha   90.00
_cell.angle_beta   90.00
_cell.angle_gamma   90.00
#
_symmetry.space_group_name_H-M   'P 1'
#
loop_
_entity.id
_entity.type
_entity.pdbx_description
1 polymer ?
#
loop_
_entity_poly.entity_id
_entity_poly.type
_entity_poly.pdbx_seq_one_letter_code
_entity_poly.pdbx_strand_id
1 'polypeptide(L)'
;MSIKVHGLSYIHPNKDILFQNISFSVSEGEKCAIVGNNGIGKSTLLSIIAGNTSAATGSVLCSTTPYIIPQHFGQFNSKTVAEALGVSDKLNALSSILGGNASMDDFTVLNDEWDIKERLQEAFARWGIGYVIPDMFMGDLSGGEKTKVFLAGMYFFHPSIILMDEPTNHLDI
;
A
#
# COMPACT_ATOMS: atom_id res chain seq x y z
N MET A 1 5.72 13.71 14.29
CA MET A 1 4.27 13.36 14.33
C MET A 1 3.93 12.83 12.96
N SER A 2 3.57 11.56 12.85
CA SER A 2 3.39 10.91 11.55
C SER A 2 1.94 10.99 11.05
N ILE A 3 0.95 10.82 11.94
CA ILE A 3 -0.48 10.89 11.61
C ILE A 3 -1.20 11.76 12.64
N LYS A 4 -2.08 12.65 12.18
CA LYS A 4 -3.00 13.40 13.03
C LYS A 4 -4.41 13.33 12.44
N VAL A 5 -5.34 12.83 13.22
CA VAL A 5 -6.77 12.76 12.93
C VAL A 5 -7.50 13.72 13.84
N HIS A 6 -8.37 14.57 13.31
CA HIS A 6 -9.11 15.56 14.08
C HIS A 6 -10.57 15.61 13.67
N GLY A 7 -11.47 15.35 14.64
CA GLY A 7 -12.92 15.46 14.50
C GLY A 7 -13.51 14.60 13.37
N LEU A 8 -12.88 13.48 13.04
CA LEU A 8 -13.21 12.67 11.89
C LEU A 8 -14.54 11.95 12.07
N SER A 9 -15.43 12.10 11.10
CA SER A 9 -16.70 11.36 11.07
C SER A 9 -16.92 10.75 9.68
N TYR A 10 -17.57 9.61 9.65
CA TYR A 10 -17.97 8.95 8.41
C TYR A 10 -19.43 8.50 8.48
N ILE A 11 -20.15 8.79 7.40
CA ILE A 11 -21.55 8.47 7.20
C ILE A 11 -21.67 7.70 5.90
N HIS A 12 -22.30 6.55 5.93
CA HIS A 12 -22.56 5.75 4.73
C HIS A 12 -23.52 6.48 3.77
N PRO A 13 -23.52 6.13 2.46
CA PRO A 13 -24.48 6.71 1.50
C PRO A 13 -25.95 6.53 1.87
N ASN A 14 -26.29 5.47 2.64
CA ASN A 14 -27.63 5.24 3.19
C ASN A 14 -27.94 6.09 4.43
N LYS A 15 -27.06 7.05 4.79
CA LYS A 15 -27.12 7.95 5.94
C LYS A 15 -26.89 7.31 7.31
N ASP A 16 -26.49 6.05 7.39
CA ASP A 16 -26.08 5.44 8.65
C ASP A 16 -24.71 5.97 9.08
N ILE A 17 -24.62 6.38 10.34
CA ILE A 17 -23.39 6.88 10.93
C ILE A 17 -22.52 5.69 11.31
N LEU A 18 -21.31 5.60 10.71
CA LEU A 18 -20.37 4.54 11.05
C LEU A 18 -19.53 4.92 12.28
N PHE A 19 -19.03 6.15 12.31
CA PHE A 19 -18.35 6.72 13.48
C PHE A 19 -18.40 8.26 13.45
N GLN A 20 -18.25 8.89 14.61
CA GLN A 20 -18.31 10.33 14.77
C GLN A 20 -17.19 10.87 15.66
N ASN A 21 -16.67 12.03 15.29
CA ASN A 21 -15.78 12.87 16.10
C ASN A 21 -14.54 12.13 16.65
N ILE A 22 -13.93 11.27 15.83
CA ILE A 22 -12.71 10.56 16.20
C ILE A 22 -11.53 11.52 16.08
N SER A 23 -10.73 11.60 17.16
CA SER A 23 -9.51 12.40 17.19
C SER A 23 -8.39 11.62 17.87
N PHE A 24 -7.24 11.52 17.23
CA PHE A 24 -6.02 10.90 17.78
C PHE A 24 -4.78 11.35 16.99
N SER A 25 -3.63 11.04 17.52
CA SER A 25 -2.36 11.22 16.82
C SER A 25 -1.45 10.01 17.05
N VAL A 26 -0.65 9.70 16.05
CA VAL A 26 0.39 8.66 16.11
C VAL A 26 1.72 9.32 15.78
N SER A 27 2.70 9.14 16.65
CA SER A 27 4.04 9.72 16.52
C SER A 27 4.95 8.79 15.70
N GLU A 28 6.08 9.33 15.27
CA GLU A 28 7.10 8.53 14.59
C GLU A 28 7.64 7.43 15.52
N GLY A 29 7.78 6.21 14.98
CA GLY A 29 8.19 5.02 15.72
C GLY A 29 7.11 4.40 16.60
N GLU A 30 5.93 5.03 16.72
CA GLU A 30 4.83 4.51 17.51
C GLU A 30 4.05 3.43 16.73
N LYS A 31 3.63 2.39 17.45
CA LYS A 31 2.75 1.33 16.93
C LYS A 31 1.38 1.47 17.57
N CYS A 32 0.35 1.64 16.75
CA CYS A 32 -1.03 1.78 17.21
C CYS A 32 -1.89 0.67 16.61
N ALA A 33 -2.75 0.06 17.43
CA ALA A 33 -3.74 -0.92 16.99
C ALA A 33 -5.16 -0.36 17.15
N ILE A 34 -5.96 -0.50 16.10
CA ILE A 34 -7.39 -0.19 16.13
C ILE A 34 -8.14 -1.49 16.44
N VAL A 35 -8.80 -1.53 17.59
CA VAL A 35 -9.53 -2.71 18.07
C VAL A 35 -11.03 -2.44 18.07
N GLY A 36 -11.81 -3.42 17.66
CA GLY A 36 -13.29 -3.35 17.65
C GLY A 36 -13.92 -4.48 16.86
N ASN A 37 -15.23 -4.64 17.00
CA ASN A 37 -16.01 -5.66 16.31
C ASN A 37 -15.94 -5.50 14.77
N ASN A 38 -16.23 -6.59 14.04
CA ASN A 38 -16.32 -6.52 12.58
C ASN A 38 -17.47 -5.58 12.18
N GLY A 39 -17.26 -4.80 11.12
CA GLY A 39 -18.23 -3.83 10.64
C GLY A 39 -18.23 -2.47 11.36
N ILE A 40 -17.45 -2.27 12.44
CA ILE A 40 -17.42 -0.99 13.19
C ILE A 40 -16.70 0.15 12.42
N GLY A 41 -16.07 -0.14 11.28
CA GLY A 41 -15.44 0.88 10.44
C GLY A 41 -13.91 0.95 10.50
N LYS A 42 -13.23 -0.09 11.00
CA LYS A 42 -11.74 -0.13 11.07
C LYS A 42 -11.12 0.09 9.69
N SER A 43 -11.52 -0.71 8.70
CA SER A 43 -11.03 -0.61 7.31
C SER A 43 -11.40 0.72 6.66
N THR A 44 -12.58 1.25 6.96
CA THR A 44 -13.02 2.57 6.47
C THR A 44 -12.14 3.68 7.05
N LEU A 45 -11.81 3.62 8.34
CA LEU A 45 -10.92 4.57 8.99
C LEU A 45 -9.51 4.53 8.38
N LEU A 46 -8.96 3.33 8.17
CA LEU A 46 -7.66 3.15 7.48
C LEU A 46 -7.71 3.70 6.05
N SER A 47 -8.80 3.45 5.31
CA SER A 47 -9.00 3.96 3.95
C SER A 47 -9.06 5.50 3.90
N ILE A 48 -9.66 6.13 4.92
CA ILE A 48 -9.69 7.60 5.01
C ILE A 48 -8.30 8.14 5.35
N ILE A 49 -7.57 7.52 6.28
CA ILE A 49 -6.20 7.93 6.63
C ILE A 49 -5.29 7.81 5.42
N ALA A 50 -5.50 6.81 4.59
CA ALA A 50 -4.78 6.59 3.34
C ALA A 50 -5.14 7.56 2.20
N GLY A 51 -6.23 8.34 2.36
CA GLY A 51 -6.72 9.24 1.33
C GLY A 51 -7.56 8.57 0.23
N ASN A 52 -7.90 7.28 0.37
CA ASN A 52 -8.70 6.53 -0.61
C ASN A 52 -10.21 6.78 -0.47
N THR A 53 -10.64 7.26 0.68
CA THR A 53 -12.06 7.54 0.98
C THR A 53 -12.17 8.91 1.65
N SER A 54 -13.17 9.69 1.23
CA SER A 54 -13.43 10.99 1.84
C SER A 54 -14.22 10.85 3.13
N ALA A 55 -13.83 11.60 4.16
CA ALA A 55 -14.61 11.73 5.40
C ALA A 55 -15.83 12.63 5.20
N ALA A 56 -16.86 12.46 6.03
CA ALA A 56 -18.01 13.38 6.07
C ALA A 56 -17.64 14.71 6.75
N THR A 57 -16.85 14.64 7.83
CA THR A 57 -16.31 15.81 8.55
C THR A 57 -14.94 15.49 9.13
N GLY A 58 -14.22 16.52 9.53
CA GLY A 58 -12.90 16.39 10.13
C GLY A 58 -11.76 16.42 9.13
N SER A 59 -10.55 16.13 9.60
CA SER A 59 -9.36 16.16 8.77
C SER A 59 -8.34 15.10 9.19
N VAL A 60 -7.55 14.65 8.21
CA VAL A 60 -6.39 13.78 8.40
C VAL A 60 -5.15 14.48 7.85
N LEU A 61 -4.10 14.49 8.62
CA LEU A 61 -2.78 14.98 8.20
C LEU A 61 -1.78 13.84 8.39
N CYS A 62 -1.08 13.48 7.32
CA CYS A 62 0.02 12.53 7.33
C CYS A 62 1.31 13.25 6.93
N SER A 63 2.44 12.93 7.57
CA SER A 63 3.75 13.51 7.22
C SER A 63 4.25 13.04 5.85
N THR A 64 3.85 11.86 5.43
CA THR A 64 4.13 11.25 4.12
C THR A 64 2.91 10.46 3.66
N THR A 65 2.85 10.11 2.40
CA THR A 65 1.81 9.19 1.88
C THR A 65 1.91 7.83 2.58
N PRO A 66 0.84 7.35 3.22
CA PRO A 66 0.85 6.04 3.86
C PRO A 66 0.97 4.89 2.84
N TYR A 67 1.75 3.86 3.19
CA TYR A 67 1.77 2.59 2.49
C TYR A 67 0.72 1.66 3.10
N ILE A 68 -0.12 1.07 2.25
CA ILE A 68 -1.24 0.24 2.70
C ILE A 68 -0.99 -1.21 2.35
N ILE A 69 -1.19 -2.09 3.34
CA ILE A 69 -1.34 -3.53 3.15
C ILE A 69 -2.82 -3.84 3.33
N PRO A 70 -3.57 -4.14 2.26
CA PRO A 70 -5.01 -4.33 2.33
C PRO A 70 -5.38 -5.70 2.88
N GLN A 71 -6.58 -5.82 3.48
CA GLN A 71 -7.15 -7.09 3.92
C GLN A 71 -7.49 -8.01 2.73
N HIS A 72 -8.05 -7.43 1.66
CA HIS A 72 -8.48 -8.16 0.47
C HIS A 72 -7.68 -7.74 -0.74
N PHE A 73 -7.33 -8.70 -1.58
CA PHE A 73 -6.49 -8.49 -2.77
C PHE A 73 -7.26 -8.60 -4.10
N GLY A 74 -8.59 -8.87 -4.06
CA GLY A 74 -9.39 -9.10 -5.26
C GLY A 74 -9.32 -7.98 -6.29
N GLN A 75 -9.22 -6.73 -5.85
CA GLN A 75 -9.09 -5.55 -6.72
C GLN A 75 -7.76 -5.50 -7.49
N PHE A 76 -6.79 -6.32 -7.12
CA PHE A 76 -5.50 -6.40 -7.80
C PHE A 76 -5.37 -7.59 -8.75
N ASN A 77 -6.36 -8.51 -8.80
CA ASN A 77 -6.24 -9.75 -9.58
C ASN A 77 -5.96 -9.54 -11.07
N SER A 78 -6.47 -8.47 -11.66
CA SER A 78 -6.23 -8.11 -13.07
C SER A 78 -4.96 -7.29 -13.29
N LYS A 79 -4.22 -6.95 -12.23
CA LYS A 79 -2.98 -6.17 -12.28
C LYS A 79 -1.78 -7.09 -12.21
N THR A 80 -0.69 -6.66 -12.83
CA THR A 80 0.63 -7.28 -12.59
C THR A 80 1.15 -6.92 -11.20
N VAL A 81 2.13 -7.65 -10.72
CA VAL A 81 2.83 -7.35 -9.46
C VAL A 81 3.42 -5.95 -9.50
N ALA A 82 4.03 -5.55 -10.62
CA ALA A 82 4.57 -4.21 -10.81
C ALA A 82 3.51 -3.12 -10.72
N GLU A 83 2.33 -3.34 -11.35
CA GLU A 83 1.21 -2.41 -11.28
C GLU A 83 0.60 -2.35 -9.87
N ALA A 84 0.49 -3.49 -9.18
CA ALA A 84 -0.04 -3.53 -7.82
C ALA A 84 0.86 -2.79 -6.82
N LEU A 85 2.17 -2.84 -7.02
CA LEU A 85 3.16 -2.10 -6.23
C LEU A 85 3.38 -0.66 -6.71
N GLY A 86 2.87 -0.27 -7.89
CA GLY A 86 3.05 1.08 -8.45
C GLY A 86 4.47 1.34 -8.98
N VAL A 87 5.19 0.30 -9.41
CA VAL A 87 6.56 0.40 -9.96
C VAL A 87 6.63 0.17 -11.48
N SER A 88 5.50 -0.11 -12.14
CA SER A 88 5.44 -0.41 -13.57
C SER A 88 6.11 0.65 -14.43
N ASP A 89 5.81 1.93 -14.18
CA ASP A 89 6.31 3.02 -15.03
C ASP A 89 7.84 3.09 -14.96
N LYS A 90 8.42 2.91 -13.77
CA LYS A 90 9.89 2.90 -13.59
C LYS A 90 10.55 1.69 -14.24
N LEU A 91 9.93 0.50 -14.13
CA LEU A 91 10.45 -0.71 -14.77
C LEU A 91 10.35 -0.63 -16.29
N ASN A 92 9.28 -0.05 -16.83
CA ASN A 92 9.12 0.21 -18.25
C ASN A 92 10.14 1.22 -18.76
N ALA A 93 10.35 2.32 -18.02
CA ALA A 93 11.35 3.33 -18.34
C ALA A 93 12.77 2.71 -18.37
N LEU A 94 13.13 1.93 -17.36
CA LEU A 94 14.40 1.21 -17.33
C LEU A 94 14.57 0.29 -18.56
N SER A 95 13.51 -0.47 -18.89
CA SER A 95 13.51 -1.38 -20.04
C SER A 95 13.68 -0.61 -21.36
N SER A 96 12.99 0.53 -21.55
CA SER A 96 13.10 1.40 -22.72
C SER A 96 14.52 1.95 -22.88
N ILE A 97 15.13 2.40 -21.77
CA ILE A 97 16.49 2.94 -21.76
C ILE A 97 17.51 1.86 -22.13
N LEU A 98 17.43 0.69 -21.50
CA LEU A 98 18.34 -0.42 -21.79
C LEU A 98 18.16 -0.99 -23.19
N GLY A 99 16.94 -0.90 -23.75
CA GLY A 99 16.60 -1.33 -25.11
C GLY A 99 17.01 -0.31 -26.21
N GLY A 100 17.54 0.86 -25.84
CA GLY A 100 17.98 1.89 -26.79
C GLY A 100 16.83 2.71 -27.41
N ASN A 101 15.61 2.62 -26.87
CA ASN A 101 14.41 3.33 -27.35
C ASN A 101 13.93 4.40 -26.34
N ALA A 102 14.84 4.91 -25.52
CA ALA A 102 14.52 5.84 -24.44
C ALA A 102 14.05 7.21 -24.94
N SER A 103 13.04 7.76 -24.29
CA SER A 103 12.67 9.17 -24.34
C SER A 103 13.29 9.93 -23.17
N MET A 104 13.25 11.28 -23.21
CA MET A 104 13.67 12.10 -22.06
C MET A 104 12.77 11.88 -20.84
N ASP A 105 11.49 11.54 -21.06
CA ASP A 105 10.54 11.24 -19.99
C ASP A 105 10.92 9.96 -19.24
N ASP A 106 11.48 8.94 -19.93
CA ASP A 106 11.92 7.70 -19.28
C ASP A 106 13.00 7.95 -18.23
N PHE A 107 13.96 8.84 -18.53
CA PHE A 107 14.99 9.23 -17.55
C PHE A 107 14.39 9.96 -16.35
N THR A 108 13.37 10.81 -16.59
CA THR A 108 12.68 11.53 -15.53
C THR A 108 11.88 10.58 -14.63
N VAL A 109 11.17 9.61 -15.22
CA VAL A 109 10.36 8.61 -14.51
C VAL A 109 11.27 7.66 -13.72
N LEU A 110 12.39 7.22 -14.29
CA LEU A 110 13.35 6.33 -13.62
C LEU A 110 13.97 7.03 -12.40
N ASN A 111 14.25 8.32 -12.50
CA ASN A 111 14.77 9.16 -11.42
C ASN A 111 15.99 8.54 -10.71
N ASP A 112 16.99 8.13 -11.49
CA ASP A 112 18.25 7.50 -11.05
C ASP A 112 18.11 6.16 -10.29
N GLU A 113 16.93 5.54 -10.28
CA GLU A 113 16.72 4.22 -9.65
C GLU A 113 17.10 3.07 -10.59
N TRP A 114 18.35 3.05 -11.07
CA TRP A 114 18.87 2.05 -12.03
C TRP A 114 18.84 0.62 -11.49
N ASP A 115 18.91 0.46 -10.17
CA ASP A 115 18.92 -0.81 -9.45
C ASP A 115 17.51 -1.27 -9.00
N ILE A 116 16.44 -0.62 -9.51
CA ILE A 116 15.06 -0.89 -9.07
C ILE A 116 14.68 -2.37 -9.21
N LYS A 117 15.13 -3.01 -10.30
CA LYS A 117 14.81 -4.42 -10.59
C LYS A 117 15.49 -5.36 -9.60
N GLU A 118 16.76 -5.13 -9.33
CA GLU A 118 17.57 -5.92 -8.40
C GLU A 118 17.06 -5.76 -6.97
N ARG A 119 16.77 -4.54 -6.54
CA ARG A 119 16.19 -4.25 -5.20
C ARG A 119 14.83 -4.90 -5.01
N LEU A 120 13.98 -4.86 -6.04
CA LEU A 120 12.67 -5.51 -5.98
C LEU A 120 12.79 -7.03 -5.88
N GLN A 121 13.71 -7.62 -6.64
CA GLN A 121 13.99 -9.05 -6.59
C GLN A 121 14.57 -9.48 -5.22
N GLU A 122 15.45 -8.67 -4.64
CA GLU A 122 15.94 -8.89 -3.27
C GLU A 122 14.80 -8.85 -2.24
N ALA A 123 13.90 -7.87 -2.36
CA ALA A 123 12.73 -7.76 -1.51
C ALA A 123 11.84 -9.00 -1.61
N PHE A 124 11.59 -9.53 -2.80
CA PHE A 124 10.82 -10.77 -3.00
C PHE A 124 11.54 -11.98 -2.41
N ALA A 125 12.85 -12.12 -2.61
CA ALA A 125 13.63 -13.21 -2.05
C ALA A 125 13.60 -13.22 -0.51
N ARG A 126 13.67 -12.05 0.11
CA ARG A 126 13.59 -11.89 1.56
C ARG A 126 12.27 -12.41 2.17
N TRP A 127 11.17 -12.31 1.43
CA TRP A 127 9.85 -12.82 1.84
C TRP A 127 9.56 -14.24 1.34
N GLY A 128 10.56 -14.94 0.79
CA GLY A 128 10.44 -16.32 0.31
C GLY A 128 9.57 -16.46 -0.95
N ILE A 129 9.47 -15.40 -1.74
CA ILE A 129 8.77 -15.36 -3.04
C ILE A 129 9.71 -14.92 -4.17
N GLY A 130 10.99 -15.28 -4.09
CA GLY A 130 12.01 -14.91 -5.09
C GLY A 130 11.75 -15.42 -6.51
N TYR A 131 10.79 -16.34 -6.71
CA TYR A 131 10.32 -16.80 -8.02
C TYR A 131 9.29 -15.85 -8.65
N VAL A 132 8.69 -14.94 -7.86
CA VAL A 132 7.75 -13.94 -8.38
C VAL A 132 8.51 -12.90 -9.19
N ILE A 133 8.00 -12.61 -10.38
CA ILE A 133 8.54 -11.57 -11.24
C ILE A 133 7.51 -10.44 -11.41
N PRO A 134 7.95 -9.20 -11.71
CA PRO A 134 7.08 -8.03 -11.81
C PRO A 134 5.91 -8.17 -12.79
N ASP A 135 6.09 -8.95 -13.86
CA ASP A 135 5.09 -9.13 -14.93
C ASP A 135 4.04 -10.20 -14.63
N MET A 136 4.18 -10.98 -13.55
CA MET A 136 3.16 -11.94 -13.13
C MET A 136 1.89 -11.23 -12.71
N PHE A 137 0.72 -11.81 -13.05
CA PHE A 137 -0.55 -11.28 -12.55
C PHE A 137 -0.76 -11.61 -11.08
N MET A 138 -1.24 -10.64 -10.34
CA MET A 138 -1.62 -10.85 -8.93
C MET A 138 -2.69 -11.94 -8.78
N GLY A 139 -3.54 -12.13 -9.82
CA GLY A 139 -4.55 -13.18 -9.85
C GLY A 139 -3.99 -14.61 -9.79
N ASP A 140 -2.77 -14.82 -10.28
CA ASP A 140 -2.11 -16.12 -10.32
C ASP A 140 -1.47 -16.52 -8.99
N LEU A 141 -1.37 -15.56 -8.05
CA LEU A 141 -0.77 -15.75 -6.74
C LEU A 141 -1.83 -16.18 -5.70
N SER A 142 -1.44 -17.04 -4.78
CA SER A 142 -2.24 -17.37 -3.60
C SER A 142 -2.42 -16.15 -2.68
N GLY A 143 -3.38 -16.21 -1.75
CA GLY A 143 -3.61 -15.13 -0.78
C GLY A 143 -2.37 -14.81 0.07
N GLY A 144 -1.65 -15.83 0.52
CA GLY A 144 -0.40 -15.67 1.27
C GLY A 144 0.72 -15.04 0.44
N GLU A 145 0.86 -15.42 -0.83
CA GLU A 145 1.83 -14.81 -1.74
C GLU A 145 1.51 -13.33 -2.03
N LYS A 146 0.23 -13.00 -2.23
CA LYS A 146 -0.22 -11.60 -2.37
C LYS A 146 0.16 -10.76 -1.15
N THR A 147 -0.06 -11.29 0.04
CA THR A 147 0.37 -10.64 1.29
C THR A 147 1.88 -10.43 1.29
N LYS A 148 2.66 -11.45 0.93
CA LYS A 148 4.12 -11.36 0.85
C LYS A 148 4.61 -10.34 -0.18
N VAL A 149 3.91 -10.19 -1.32
CA VAL A 149 4.20 -9.14 -2.31
C VAL A 149 4.08 -7.75 -1.69
N PHE A 150 3.00 -7.45 -0.96
CA PHE A 150 2.85 -6.16 -0.29
C PHE A 150 3.84 -5.97 0.87
N LEU A 151 4.18 -7.03 1.60
CA LEU A 151 5.23 -6.98 2.63
C LEU A 151 6.62 -6.75 2.02
N ALA A 152 6.91 -7.34 0.86
CA ALA A 152 8.12 -7.06 0.09
C ALA A 152 8.14 -5.62 -0.41
N GLY A 153 7.00 -5.08 -0.88
CA GLY A 153 6.86 -3.67 -1.22
C GLY A 153 7.14 -2.74 -0.04
N MET A 154 6.65 -3.08 1.15
CA MET A 154 6.97 -2.34 2.38
C MET A 154 8.50 -2.31 2.64
N TYR A 155 9.18 -3.44 2.45
CA TYR A 155 10.63 -3.53 2.58
C TYR A 155 11.35 -2.73 1.47
N PHE A 156 10.82 -2.75 0.25
CA PHE A 156 11.40 -2.05 -0.90
C PHE A 156 11.30 -0.52 -0.78
N PHE A 157 10.12 0.00 -0.38
CA PHE A 157 9.85 1.44 -0.32
C PHE A 157 10.30 2.11 0.98
N HIS A 158 10.53 1.36 2.05
CA HIS A 158 10.83 1.90 3.39
C HIS A 158 9.88 3.02 3.85
N PRO A 159 8.55 2.84 3.76
CA PRO A 159 7.60 3.90 4.07
C PRO A 159 7.65 4.30 5.54
N SER A 160 7.55 5.61 5.82
CA SER A 160 7.51 6.13 7.20
C SER A 160 6.17 5.86 7.89
N ILE A 161 5.09 5.64 7.12
CA ILE A 161 3.75 5.32 7.64
C ILE A 161 3.28 4.05 6.96
N ILE A 162 2.91 3.05 7.76
CA ILE A 162 2.38 1.78 7.28
C ILE A 162 0.99 1.59 7.90
N LEU A 163 0.01 1.31 7.05
CA LEU A 163 -1.35 0.95 7.45
C LEU A 163 -1.59 -0.51 7.08
N MET A 164 -1.96 -1.32 8.06
CA MET A 164 -2.26 -2.74 7.87
C MET A 164 -3.70 -3.03 8.28
N ASP A 165 -4.48 -3.59 7.37
CA ASP A 165 -5.86 -4.02 7.65
C ASP A 165 -5.91 -5.54 7.78
N GLU A 166 -6.07 -6.03 9.02
CA GLU A 166 -6.12 -7.45 9.40
C GLU A 166 -4.99 -8.31 8.75
N PRO A 167 -3.70 -7.95 8.94
CA PRO A 167 -2.59 -8.54 8.17
C PRO A 167 -2.35 -10.02 8.46
N THR A 168 -2.91 -10.56 9.54
CA THR A 168 -2.70 -11.95 9.97
C THR A 168 -3.64 -12.95 9.30
N ASN A 169 -4.71 -12.50 8.65
CA ASN A 169 -5.73 -13.39 8.08
C ASN A 169 -5.24 -14.28 6.92
N HIS A 170 -4.07 -13.99 6.35
CA HIS A 170 -3.49 -14.73 5.22
C HIS A 170 -2.05 -15.18 5.45
N LEU A 171 -1.54 -15.02 6.68
CA LEU A 171 -0.23 -15.53 7.04
C LEU A 171 -0.45 -16.83 7.84
N ASP A 172 -0.13 -17.97 7.25
CA ASP A 172 0.07 -19.22 7.98
C ASP A 172 1.31 -19.01 8.87
N ILE A 173 1.07 -18.77 10.17
CA ILE A 173 2.10 -18.63 11.19
C ILE A 173 2.28 -19.98 11.86
#